data_a7c7f01e1ecb06cb223751bb6c8a5e7d
#
_entry.id   a7c7f01e1ecb06cb223751bb6c8a5e7d
#
_cell.length_a   1.000
_cell.length_b   1.000
_cell.length_c   1.000
_cell.angle_alpha   90.00
_cell.angle_beta   90.00
_cell.angle_gamma   90.00
#
_symmetry.space_group_name_H-M   'P 1'
#
loop_
_entity.id
_entity.type
_entity.pdbx_description
1 polymer ?
#
loop_
_entity_poly.entity_id
_entity_poly.type
_entity_poly.pdbx_seq_one_letter_code
_entity_poly.pdbx_strand_id
1 'polypeptide(L)'
;MKITPTLEECKIIAAEGSYGVIPISTELYADMTTPIEVLRILKKVSGHVYLLESAEADKRWGRYSFLGYDPLLEITCYNGMTTIKSELTSRTDSGDVRGIIRNVMEENKSPKLPGLPSFTGGLVGYFSYDYIKYSEPTLRLDAKDEEGFQDVNLMLFHKVIAFDNYRQKLILILNIKTDDLEINYHRAERELNNMKELLLNGEKAEHIPCKLRTDFQPLFNEAAYCNMVEKAKHYIREGDIFQVVLSNRLEAEMEGSLLDAYRVLRTTNPSPYMFYFSGSDGEIVGASPETLVKLEDGVLHTFPLAGTRPRGATEEADKALEAELLADEKERSEHNMLVDLGRNDIGKISRIGTVEVEKYMSIELYSHVMHIGSTVRGVIREDADALDAVDAILPAGTLSGAPKLRACEIINELEDNKRGIYGGAIGYISFTGNLDTCIAIRLAFSKNGKVFVRSGAGIVADSVPEKEYRECIQKAAAVRQALQKAQEGMEA
;
A
#
# COMPACT_ATOMS: atom_id res chain seq x y z
N MET A 1 3.60 34.50 -5.16
CA MET A 1 3.51 33.22 -4.44
C MET A 1 4.66 33.17 -3.44
N LYS A 2 4.40 32.78 -2.17
CA LYS A 2 5.49 32.60 -1.19
C LYS A 2 6.00 31.17 -1.30
N ILE A 3 7.30 31.03 -1.60
CA ILE A 3 7.99 29.72 -1.70
C ILE A 3 8.88 29.55 -0.48
N THR A 4 8.91 28.36 0.07
CA THR A 4 9.69 28.00 1.24
C THR A 4 10.33 26.62 1.01
N PRO A 5 11.66 26.46 1.27
CA PRO A 5 12.63 27.48 1.64
C PRO A 5 12.93 28.47 0.49
N THR A 6 13.52 29.61 0.83
CA THR A 6 14.06 30.58 -0.14
C THR A 6 15.33 30.06 -0.81
N LEU A 7 15.75 30.69 -1.93
CA LEU A 7 16.99 30.28 -2.61
C LEU A 7 18.21 30.33 -1.68
N GLU A 8 18.33 31.36 -0.84
CA GLU A 8 19.45 31.49 0.10
C GLU A 8 19.42 30.41 1.18
N GLU A 9 18.25 30.07 1.71
CA GLU A 9 18.10 28.93 2.63
C GLU A 9 18.45 27.59 1.92
N CYS A 10 18.05 27.40 0.66
CA CYS A 10 18.42 26.22 -0.12
C CYS A 10 19.94 26.12 -0.31
N LYS A 11 20.64 27.25 -0.55
CA LYS A 11 22.11 27.26 -0.65
C LYS A 11 22.77 26.83 0.66
N ILE A 12 22.24 27.27 1.81
CA ILE A 12 22.74 26.85 3.12
C ILE A 12 22.53 25.35 3.32
N ILE A 13 21.32 24.85 3.06
CA ILE A 13 20.98 23.41 3.19
C ILE A 13 21.88 22.56 2.29
N ALA A 14 22.10 22.99 1.04
CA ALA A 14 22.97 22.28 0.09
C ALA A 14 24.42 22.24 0.55
N ALA A 15 24.89 23.27 1.25
CA ALA A 15 26.26 23.35 1.79
C ALA A 15 26.46 22.52 3.06
N GLU A 16 25.40 22.26 3.84
CA GLU A 16 25.47 21.54 5.12
C GLU A 16 25.38 20.02 4.96
N GLY A 17 24.82 19.52 3.86
CA GLY A 17 24.52 18.10 3.70
C GLY A 17 24.82 17.53 2.32
N SER A 18 24.89 16.19 2.27
CA SER A 18 25.02 15.42 1.04
C SER A 18 23.63 15.08 0.48
N TYR A 19 22.84 16.08 0.15
CA TYR A 19 21.50 15.89 -0.41
C TYR A 19 21.52 15.99 -1.94
N GLY A 20 20.86 15.03 -2.59
CA GLY A 20 20.68 15.06 -4.05
C GLY A 20 19.55 16.00 -4.49
N VAL A 21 18.56 16.20 -3.60
CA VAL A 21 17.43 17.11 -3.85
C VAL A 21 17.04 17.89 -2.60
N ILE A 22 16.38 19.03 -2.79
CA ILE A 22 15.79 19.86 -1.71
C ILE A 22 14.32 20.10 -2.06
N PRO A 23 13.37 19.81 -1.16
CA PRO A 23 11.96 20.13 -1.39
C PRO A 23 11.71 21.62 -1.19
N ILE A 24 11.11 22.25 -2.18
CA ILE A 24 10.55 23.60 -2.07
C ILE A 24 9.03 23.52 -2.16
N SER A 25 8.33 24.41 -1.50
CA SER A 25 6.88 24.32 -1.42
C SER A 25 6.17 25.68 -1.40
N THR A 26 4.90 25.63 -1.73
CA THR A 26 3.96 26.73 -1.51
C THR A 26 2.63 26.21 -1.00
N GLU A 27 1.92 27.02 -0.20
CA GLU A 27 0.62 26.67 0.34
C GLU A 27 -0.50 27.43 -0.37
N LEU A 28 -1.63 26.73 -0.60
CA LEU A 28 -2.90 27.29 -1.09
C LEU A 28 -4.01 26.91 -0.10
N TYR A 29 -5.16 27.55 -0.18
CA TYR A 29 -6.36 27.10 0.53
C TYR A 29 -6.99 25.90 -0.20
N ALA A 30 -7.47 24.91 0.55
CA ALA A 30 -8.09 23.68 0.03
C ALA A 30 -9.62 23.68 0.14
N ASP A 31 -10.22 24.85 0.34
CA ASP A 31 -11.65 25.03 0.60
C ASP A 31 -12.53 24.97 -0.66
N MET A 32 -11.94 25.00 -1.86
CA MET A 32 -12.67 25.02 -3.14
C MET A 32 -12.42 23.78 -4.02
N THR A 33 -11.68 22.78 -3.52
CA THR A 33 -11.36 21.58 -4.29
C THR A 33 -11.27 20.36 -3.38
N THR A 34 -11.34 19.17 -3.99
CA THR A 34 -11.22 17.88 -3.30
C THR A 34 -10.11 17.04 -3.91
N PRO A 35 -9.54 16.05 -3.17
CA PRO A 35 -8.56 15.12 -3.75
C PRO A 35 -9.05 14.41 -5.02
N ILE A 36 -10.34 14.05 -5.09
CA ILE A 36 -10.93 13.42 -6.28
C ILE A 36 -10.99 14.38 -7.47
N GLU A 37 -11.31 15.63 -7.22
CA GLU A 37 -11.35 16.66 -8.29
C GLU A 37 -9.94 16.90 -8.84
N VAL A 38 -8.96 17.05 -7.96
CA VAL A 38 -7.56 17.18 -8.35
C VAL A 38 -7.10 15.94 -9.11
N LEU A 39 -7.41 14.73 -8.64
CA LEU A 39 -7.06 13.49 -9.35
C LEU A 39 -7.61 13.48 -10.79
N ARG A 40 -8.86 13.94 -11.01
CA ARG A 40 -9.44 14.04 -12.36
C ARG A 40 -8.72 15.05 -13.25
N ILE A 41 -8.26 16.17 -12.69
CA ILE A 41 -7.44 17.14 -13.42
C ILE A 41 -6.09 16.51 -13.79
N LEU A 42 -5.44 15.86 -12.86
CA LEU A 42 -4.14 15.20 -13.10
C LEU A 42 -4.25 14.09 -14.16
N LYS A 43 -5.31 13.31 -14.15
CA LYS A 43 -5.58 12.27 -15.17
C LYS A 43 -5.76 12.83 -16.59
N LYS A 44 -6.08 14.12 -16.74
CA LYS A 44 -6.15 14.76 -18.05
C LYS A 44 -4.78 14.99 -18.67
N VAL A 45 -3.77 15.23 -17.83
CA VAL A 45 -2.42 15.60 -18.25
C VAL A 45 -1.38 14.49 -18.11
N SER A 46 -1.69 13.44 -17.34
CA SER A 46 -0.78 12.31 -17.13
C SER A 46 -1.55 10.98 -17.06
N GLY A 47 -1.03 9.96 -17.75
CA GLY A 47 -1.49 8.57 -17.60
C GLY A 47 -1.00 7.90 -16.31
N HIS A 48 0.02 8.49 -15.65
CA HIS A 48 0.61 7.99 -14.43
C HIS A 48 0.26 8.92 -13.27
N VAL A 49 -0.67 8.52 -12.44
CA VAL A 49 -1.12 9.29 -11.29
C VAL A 49 -1.34 8.40 -10.09
N TYR A 50 -1.22 8.96 -8.89
CA TYR A 50 -1.65 8.30 -7.67
C TYR A 50 -2.44 9.23 -6.76
N LEU A 51 -3.25 8.61 -5.91
CA LEU A 51 -3.87 9.21 -4.73
C LEU A 51 -3.72 8.25 -3.56
N LEU A 52 -3.13 8.73 -2.47
CA LEU A 52 -3.03 8.04 -1.19
C LEU A 52 -3.78 8.86 -0.15
N GLU A 53 -4.75 8.24 0.52
CA GLU A 53 -5.58 8.88 1.54
C GLU A 53 -5.70 7.97 2.76
N SER A 54 -6.13 8.54 3.88
CA SER A 54 -6.59 7.81 5.05
C SER A 54 -7.99 8.28 5.41
N ALA A 55 -8.87 7.32 5.73
CA ALA A 55 -10.19 7.63 6.27
C ALA A 55 -10.18 7.80 7.80
N GLU A 56 -9.03 7.59 8.46
CA GLU A 56 -8.90 7.83 9.89
C GLU A 56 -8.88 9.33 10.20
N ALA A 57 -9.70 9.73 11.17
CA ALA A 57 -9.75 11.10 11.66
C ALA A 57 -8.58 11.45 12.61
N ASP A 58 -7.58 10.58 12.76
CA ASP A 58 -6.46 10.80 13.65
C ASP A 58 -5.54 11.89 13.09
N LYS A 59 -5.27 12.89 13.92
CA LYS A 59 -4.40 14.02 13.61
C LYS A 59 -2.96 13.63 13.28
N ARG A 60 -2.53 12.44 13.70
CA ARG A 60 -1.16 11.95 13.51
C ARG A 60 -1.01 11.14 12.22
N TRP A 61 -1.93 10.21 11.95
CA TRP A 61 -1.78 9.21 10.89
C TRP A 61 -2.62 9.51 9.64
N GLY A 62 -3.82 10.08 9.81
CA GLY A 62 -4.76 10.37 8.72
C GLY A 62 -4.78 11.85 8.26
N ARG A 63 -3.77 12.65 8.65
CA ARG A 63 -3.77 14.08 8.41
C ARG A 63 -3.67 14.47 6.95
N TYR A 64 -2.89 13.74 6.15
CA TYR A 64 -2.58 14.13 4.78
C TYR A 64 -3.19 13.18 3.76
N SER A 65 -3.62 13.75 2.62
CA SER A 65 -3.85 13.02 1.38
C SER A 65 -2.79 13.44 0.37
N PHE A 66 -2.15 12.47 -0.31
CA PHE A 66 -1.07 12.73 -1.25
C PHE A 66 -1.47 12.38 -2.67
N LEU A 67 -1.16 13.26 -3.61
CA LEU A 67 -1.30 13.02 -5.04
C LEU A 67 0.01 13.33 -5.76
N GLY A 68 0.24 12.62 -6.85
CA GLY A 68 1.32 12.91 -7.77
C GLY A 68 0.94 12.54 -9.19
N TYR A 69 1.66 13.11 -10.12
CA TYR A 69 1.51 12.90 -11.56
C TYR A 69 2.85 13.11 -12.27
N ASP A 70 2.96 12.59 -13.47
CA ASP A 70 4.11 12.80 -14.32
C ASP A 70 5.41 12.38 -13.61
N PRO A 71 5.58 11.06 -13.31
CA PRO A 71 6.77 10.57 -12.64
C PRO A 71 8.02 10.75 -13.51
N LEU A 72 9.19 11.00 -12.88
CA LEU A 72 10.47 11.09 -13.59
C LEU A 72 10.87 9.76 -14.23
N LEU A 73 10.55 8.66 -13.57
CA LEU A 73 10.77 7.31 -14.06
C LEU A 73 9.81 6.31 -13.40
N GLU A 74 9.65 5.18 -14.06
CA GLU A 74 8.95 3.99 -13.57
C GLU A 74 9.95 2.83 -13.51
N ILE A 75 10.01 2.14 -12.38
CA ILE A 75 10.79 0.91 -12.17
C ILE A 75 9.82 -0.26 -12.12
N THR A 76 9.90 -1.16 -13.07
CA THR A 76 9.14 -2.40 -13.06
C THR A 76 10.10 -3.59 -13.01
N CYS A 77 9.72 -4.64 -12.29
CA CYS A 77 10.47 -5.88 -12.26
C CYS A 77 9.52 -7.07 -12.52
N TYR A 78 9.92 -7.93 -13.44
CA TYR A 78 9.21 -9.17 -13.77
C TYR A 78 10.19 -10.31 -13.89
N ASN A 79 10.08 -11.31 -13.01
CA ASN A 79 10.94 -12.49 -13.00
C ASN A 79 12.44 -12.17 -13.09
N GLY A 80 12.92 -11.20 -12.31
CA GLY A 80 14.33 -10.80 -12.26
C GLY A 80 14.78 -9.84 -13.36
N MET A 81 13.91 -9.52 -14.31
CA MET A 81 14.18 -8.51 -15.34
C MET A 81 13.60 -7.18 -14.88
N THR A 82 14.48 -6.23 -14.60
CA THR A 82 14.11 -4.88 -14.17
C THR A 82 14.15 -3.91 -15.34
N THR A 83 13.05 -3.22 -15.59
CA THR A 83 12.98 -2.15 -16.59
C THR A 83 12.83 -0.80 -15.88
N ILE A 84 13.68 0.14 -16.25
CA ILE A 84 13.63 1.55 -15.83
C ILE A 84 13.19 2.35 -17.03
N LYS A 85 12.04 2.97 -16.95
CA LYS A 85 11.45 3.77 -18.04
C LYS A 85 11.31 5.22 -17.58
N SER A 86 11.87 6.14 -18.35
CA SER A 86 11.62 7.58 -18.22
C SER A 86 10.94 8.09 -19.49
N GLU A 87 10.63 9.39 -19.54
CA GLU A 87 10.01 10.00 -20.73
C GLU A 87 10.85 9.76 -22.02
N LEU A 88 12.19 9.81 -21.90
CA LEU A 88 13.10 9.76 -23.05
C LEU A 88 13.81 8.43 -23.24
N THR A 89 13.86 7.59 -22.22
CA THR A 89 14.67 6.36 -22.21
C THR A 89 13.92 5.19 -21.62
N SER A 90 14.23 3.99 -22.14
CA SER A 90 13.84 2.73 -21.51
C SER A 90 15.06 1.81 -21.48
N ARG A 91 15.42 1.35 -20.30
CA ARG A 91 16.55 0.44 -20.08
C ARG A 91 16.05 -0.78 -19.33
N THR A 92 16.40 -1.97 -19.82
CA THR A 92 16.14 -3.23 -19.10
C THR A 92 17.46 -3.82 -18.64
N ASP A 93 17.49 -4.27 -17.39
CA ASP A 93 18.65 -4.86 -16.73
C ASP A 93 18.22 -6.15 -16.03
N SER A 94 19.05 -7.18 -16.09
CA SER A 94 18.89 -8.43 -15.32
C SER A 94 19.53 -8.33 -13.93
N GLY A 95 19.87 -7.11 -13.50
CA GLY A 95 20.51 -6.84 -12.22
C GLY A 95 19.55 -6.91 -11.01
N ASP A 96 20.15 -6.73 -9.85
CA ASP A 96 19.43 -6.69 -8.57
C ASP A 96 18.51 -5.45 -8.50
N VAL A 97 17.21 -5.69 -8.55
CA VAL A 97 16.18 -4.63 -8.43
C VAL A 97 16.34 -3.82 -7.15
N ARG A 98 16.82 -4.44 -6.06
CA ARG A 98 17.05 -3.78 -4.77
C ARG A 98 18.18 -2.76 -4.87
N GLY A 99 19.28 -3.11 -5.54
CA GLY A 99 20.39 -2.20 -5.81
C GLY A 99 19.97 -1.01 -6.68
N ILE A 100 19.12 -1.25 -7.68
CA ILE A 100 18.56 -0.20 -8.53
C ILE A 100 17.70 0.78 -7.71
N ILE A 101 16.79 0.27 -6.87
CA ILE A 101 15.95 1.09 -6.00
C ILE A 101 16.81 1.93 -5.05
N ARG A 102 17.82 1.33 -4.39
CA ARG A 102 18.74 2.05 -3.49
C ARG A 102 19.49 3.16 -4.19
N ASN A 103 20.03 2.91 -5.38
CA ASN A 103 20.74 3.93 -6.16
C ASN A 103 19.82 5.11 -6.49
N VAL A 104 18.59 4.85 -6.93
CA VAL A 104 17.61 5.89 -7.21
C VAL A 104 17.29 6.70 -5.95
N MET A 105 17.14 6.05 -4.81
CA MET A 105 16.86 6.74 -3.53
C MET A 105 18.06 7.57 -3.05
N GLU A 106 19.29 7.07 -3.17
CA GLU A 106 20.49 7.80 -2.75
C GLU A 106 20.74 9.03 -3.63
N GLU A 107 20.54 8.93 -4.95
CA GLU A 107 20.64 10.05 -5.89
C GLU A 107 19.60 11.16 -5.64
N ASN A 108 18.52 10.84 -4.92
CA ASN A 108 17.43 11.76 -4.63
C ASN A 108 17.23 11.99 -3.12
N LYS A 109 18.24 11.67 -2.31
CA LYS A 109 18.22 11.89 -0.86
C LYS A 109 17.91 13.36 -0.53
N SER A 110 16.98 13.57 0.40
CA SER A 110 16.41 14.87 0.73
C SER A 110 16.50 15.17 2.23
N PRO A 111 16.69 16.42 2.62
CA PRO A 111 16.56 16.84 4.01
C PRO A 111 15.10 16.78 4.45
N LYS A 112 14.88 16.51 5.74
CA LYS A 112 13.59 16.74 6.38
C LYS A 112 13.47 18.21 6.76
N LEU A 113 12.46 18.89 6.21
CA LEU A 113 12.24 20.31 6.51
C LEU A 113 11.03 20.49 7.44
N PRO A 114 11.14 21.39 8.46
CA PRO A 114 10.04 21.69 9.37
C PRO A 114 8.80 22.21 8.62
N GLY A 115 7.63 21.75 9.01
CA GLY A 115 6.37 22.19 8.44
C GLY A 115 5.91 21.48 7.17
N LEU A 116 6.77 20.64 6.56
CA LEU A 116 6.39 19.74 5.48
C LEU A 116 5.85 18.40 6.01
N PRO A 117 5.01 17.70 5.25
CA PRO A 117 4.53 16.37 5.58
C PRO A 117 5.69 15.33 5.57
N SER A 118 5.43 14.13 6.11
CA SER A 118 6.39 13.01 6.12
C SER A 118 6.78 12.52 4.73
N PHE A 119 5.93 12.75 3.73
CA PHE A 119 6.18 12.45 2.32
C PHE A 119 6.25 13.73 1.50
N THR A 120 7.42 14.05 0.98
CA THR A 120 7.69 15.23 0.14
C THR A 120 8.06 14.88 -1.30
N GLY A 121 8.23 13.58 -1.58
CA GLY A 121 8.62 12.99 -2.85
C GLY A 121 9.33 11.67 -2.62
N GLY A 122 9.38 10.83 -3.63
CA GLY A 122 9.96 9.50 -3.50
C GLY A 122 9.39 8.50 -4.50
N LEU A 123 9.61 7.24 -4.22
CA LEU A 123 9.03 6.11 -4.94
C LEU A 123 7.63 5.79 -4.38
N VAL A 124 6.65 5.69 -5.27
CA VAL A 124 5.26 5.35 -4.95
C VAL A 124 4.82 4.20 -5.83
N GLY A 125 4.17 3.19 -5.26
CA GLY A 125 3.70 2.03 -6.01
C GLY A 125 3.56 0.79 -5.14
N TYR A 126 4.00 -0.36 -5.67
CA TYR A 126 3.85 -1.63 -4.96
C TYR A 126 5.04 -2.58 -5.13
N PHE A 127 5.20 -3.43 -4.11
CA PHE A 127 5.92 -4.69 -4.16
C PHE A 127 4.90 -5.82 -4.10
N SER A 128 4.97 -6.79 -5.02
CA SER A 128 4.05 -7.92 -5.04
C SER A 128 4.30 -8.89 -3.88
N TYR A 129 3.37 -9.81 -3.62
CA TYR A 129 3.59 -10.95 -2.73
C TYR A 129 4.83 -11.74 -3.13
N ASP A 130 5.02 -11.94 -4.43
CA ASP A 130 6.10 -12.77 -4.99
C ASP A 130 7.47 -12.08 -4.92
N TYR A 131 7.55 -10.82 -4.49
CA TYR A 131 8.79 -10.09 -4.28
C TYR A 131 9.69 -10.74 -3.22
N ILE A 132 9.16 -11.51 -2.27
CA ILE A 132 9.93 -12.22 -1.25
C ILE A 132 11.07 -13.05 -1.85
N LYS A 133 10.95 -13.57 -3.08
CA LYS A 133 12.00 -14.33 -3.77
C LYS A 133 13.31 -13.56 -3.97
N TYR A 134 13.28 -12.23 -3.89
CA TYR A 134 14.47 -11.37 -4.00
C TYR A 134 15.16 -11.15 -2.65
N SER A 135 14.44 -11.22 -1.54
CA SER A 135 15.00 -11.16 -0.19
C SER A 135 15.36 -12.55 0.37
N GLU A 136 14.67 -13.62 -0.11
CA GLU A 136 14.86 -15.01 0.31
C GLU A 136 15.21 -15.90 -0.90
N PRO A 137 16.47 -15.90 -1.35
CA PRO A 137 16.87 -16.59 -2.60
C PRO A 137 16.71 -18.12 -2.60
N THR A 138 16.53 -18.73 -1.42
CA THR A 138 16.26 -20.17 -1.28
C THR A 138 14.83 -20.53 -1.61
N LEU A 139 13.91 -19.55 -1.53
CA LEU A 139 12.50 -19.75 -1.80
C LEU A 139 12.23 -19.74 -3.31
N ARG A 140 11.65 -20.83 -3.80
CA ARG A 140 11.24 -20.96 -5.20
C ARG A 140 9.76 -20.73 -5.33
N LEU A 141 9.39 -19.66 -6.04
CA LEU A 141 8.01 -19.32 -6.38
C LEU A 141 7.86 -19.41 -7.89
N ASP A 142 7.42 -20.57 -8.37
CA ASP A 142 7.30 -20.94 -9.79
C ASP A 142 5.85 -21.15 -10.24
N ALA A 143 4.89 -20.73 -9.42
CA ALA A 143 3.47 -20.74 -9.74
C ALA A 143 3.18 -20.02 -11.06
N LYS A 144 2.15 -20.50 -11.79
CA LYS A 144 1.75 -19.99 -13.09
C LYS A 144 1.37 -18.51 -13.03
N ASP A 145 1.79 -17.77 -14.05
CA ASP A 145 1.45 -16.36 -14.26
C ASP A 145 1.00 -16.13 -15.70
N GLU A 146 -0.30 -16.24 -15.93
CA GLU A 146 -0.89 -16.05 -17.26
C GLU A 146 -1.07 -14.57 -17.61
N GLU A 147 -1.10 -13.69 -16.59
CA GLU A 147 -1.41 -12.28 -16.76
C GLU A 147 -0.17 -11.37 -16.78
N GLY A 148 1.01 -11.92 -16.44
CA GLY A 148 2.26 -11.17 -16.41
C GLY A 148 2.29 -10.11 -15.30
N PHE A 149 1.96 -10.50 -14.06
CA PHE A 149 1.99 -9.60 -12.90
C PHE A 149 3.41 -9.18 -12.56
N GLN A 150 3.64 -7.89 -12.45
CA GLN A 150 4.93 -7.35 -12.03
C GLN A 150 5.24 -7.74 -10.58
N ASP A 151 6.51 -8.06 -10.31
CA ASP A 151 7.00 -8.30 -8.95
C ASP A 151 7.19 -6.97 -8.21
N VAL A 152 7.56 -5.91 -8.93
CA VAL A 152 7.71 -4.54 -8.44
C VAL A 152 7.17 -3.59 -9.50
N ASN A 153 6.42 -2.58 -9.08
CA ASN A 153 6.10 -1.41 -9.89
C ASN A 153 6.14 -0.17 -9.00
N LEU A 154 7.16 0.66 -9.20
CA LEU A 154 7.41 1.88 -8.43
C LEU A 154 7.63 3.04 -9.38
N MET A 155 6.98 4.15 -9.12
CA MET A 155 7.09 5.40 -9.87
C MET A 155 7.79 6.46 -9.02
N LEU A 156 8.78 7.17 -9.58
CA LEU A 156 9.54 8.22 -8.90
C LEU A 156 8.88 9.58 -9.09
N PHE A 157 8.33 10.14 -8.03
CA PHE A 157 7.68 11.44 -8.05
C PHE A 157 8.52 12.49 -7.32
N HIS A 158 8.86 13.55 -8.03
CA HIS A 158 9.50 14.75 -7.49
C HIS A 158 8.47 15.88 -7.25
N LYS A 159 7.27 15.76 -7.82
CA LYS A 159 6.11 16.64 -7.62
C LYS A 159 5.12 15.93 -6.71
N VAL A 160 4.75 16.59 -5.62
CA VAL A 160 3.74 16.07 -4.68
C VAL A 160 2.74 17.17 -4.37
N ILE A 161 1.48 16.81 -4.37
CA ILE A 161 0.36 17.63 -3.92
C ILE A 161 -0.14 17.01 -2.63
N ALA A 162 0.02 17.70 -1.50
CA ALA A 162 -0.43 17.24 -0.20
C ALA A 162 -1.61 18.07 0.29
N PHE A 163 -2.75 17.42 0.52
CA PHE A 163 -3.87 18.00 1.25
C PHE A 163 -3.63 17.86 2.74
N ASP A 164 -3.46 18.94 3.47
CA ASP A 164 -3.51 18.97 4.93
C ASP A 164 -4.98 19.07 5.36
N ASN A 165 -5.60 17.94 5.60
CA ASN A 165 -7.01 17.83 5.96
C ASN A 165 -7.33 18.52 7.30
N TYR A 166 -6.33 18.64 8.18
CA TYR A 166 -6.49 19.32 9.47
C TYR A 166 -6.44 20.84 9.35
N ARG A 167 -5.48 21.38 8.55
CA ARG A 167 -5.33 22.84 8.36
C ARG A 167 -6.14 23.38 7.18
N GLN A 168 -6.84 22.51 6.45
CA GLN A 168 -7.58 22.85 5.22
C GLN A 168 -6.69 23.59 4.21
N LYS A 169 -5.49 23.07 4.01
CA LYS A 169 -4.51 23.61 3.08
C LYS A 169 -4.05 22.58 2.08
N LEU A 170 -3.66 23.08 0.94
CA LEU A 170 -3.05 22.33 -0.15
C LEU A 170 -1.60 22.81 -0.25
N ILE A 171 -0.66 21.85 -0.12
CA ILE A 171 0.77 22.11 -0.17
C ILE A 171 1.30 21.55 -1.49
N LEU A 172 1.79 22.43 -2.35
CA LEU A 172 2.48 22.03 -3.58
C LEU A 172 3.96 21.89 -3.26
N ILE A 173 4.52 20.74 -3.51
CA ILE A 173 5.91 20.40 -3.20
C ILE A 173 6.62 20.01 -4.50
N LEU A 174 7.81 20.55 -4.72
CA LEU A 174 8.68 20.19 -5.82
C LEU A 174 10.10 19.99 -5.31
N ASN A 175 10.67 18.82 -5.58
CA ASN A 175 12.05 18.50 -5.23
C ASN A 175 12.99 18.97 -6.33
N ILE A 176 13.93 19.87 -6.00
CA ILE A 176 14.92 20.42 -6.93
C ILE A 176 16.27 19.78 -6.72
N LYS A 177 17.00 19.49 -7.80
CA LYS A 177 18.36 18.99 -7.74
C LYS A 177 19.30 20.05 -7.14
N THR A 178 20.29 19.60 -6.36
CA THR A 178 21.27 20.47 -5.70
C THR A 178 22.39 20.92 -6.62
N ASP A 179 22.66 20.18 -7.71
CA ASP A 179 23.50 20.63 -8.82
C ASP A 179 22.81 21.79 -9.55
N ASP A 180 23.55 22.81 -9.97
CA ASP A 180 23.00 24.03 -10.60
C ASP A 180 21.79 24.63 -9.85
N LEU A 181 21.86 24.65 -8.52
CA LEU A 181 20.75 24.94 -7.61
C LEU A 181 19.98 26.22 -7.97
N GLU A 182 20.66 27.31 -8.33
CA GLU A 182 20.01 28.58 -8.67
C GLU A 182 19.15 28.47 -9.94
N ILE A 183 19.65 27.77 -10.96
CA ILE A 183 18.90 27.51 -12.19
C ILE A 183 17.69 26.63 -11.90
N ASN A 184 17.89 25.56 -11.13
CA ASN A 184 16.84 24.64 -10.76
C ASN A 184 15.77 25.31 -9.86
N TYR A 185 16.17 26.19 -8.96
CA TYR A 185 15.25 26.96 -8.14
C TYR A 185 14.33 27.85 -8.98
N HIS A 186 14.87 28.63 -9.92
CA HIS A 186 14.06 29.48 -10.78
C HIS A 186 13.18 28.73 -11.79
N ARG A 187 13.59 27.52 -12.21
CA ARG A 187 12.72 26.63 -12.98
C ARG A 187 11.56 26.13 -12.12
N ALA A 188 11.85 25.77 -10.88
CA ALA A 188 10.88 25.26 -9.95
C ALA A 188 9.85 26.32 -9.49
N GLU A 189 10.24 27.59 -9.37
CA GLU A 189 9.29 28.70 -9.15
C GLU A 189 8.22 28.75 -10.25
N ARG A 190 8.63 28.58 -11.51
CA ARG A 190 7.70 28.53 -12.65
C ARG A 190 6.84 27.28 -12.61
N GLU A 191 7.44 26.12 -12.29
CA GLU A 191 6.71 24.87 -12.24
C GLU A 191 5.69 24.85 -11.10
N LEU A 192 6.02 25.35 -9.92
CA LEU A 192 5.05 25.50 -8.83
C LEU A 192 3.86 26.43 -9.22
N ASN A 193 4.16 27.45 -10.03
CA ASN A 193 3.09 28.31 -10.55
C ASN A 193 2.23 27.58 -11.60
N ASN A 194 2.85 26.78 -12.48
CA ASN A 194 2.13 25.92 -13.43
C ASN A 194 1.26 24.92 -12.71
N MET A 195 1.80 24.24 -11.67
CA MET A 195 1.00 23.33 -10.83
C MET A 195 -0.20 24.04 -10.22
N LYS A 196 0.00 25.23 -9.66
CA LYS A 196 -1.10 26.04 -9.13
C LYS A 196 -2.16 26.33 -10.18
N GLU A 197 -1.77 26.84 -11.36
CA GLU A 197 -2.70 27.14 -12.45
C GLU A 197 -3.42 25.89 -12.96
N LEU A 198 -2.73 24.75 -13.05
CA LEU A 198 -3.33 23.45 -13.40
C LEU A 198 -4.43 23.07 -12.42
N LEU A 199 -4.20 23.23 -11.11
CA LEU A 199 -5.19 22.86 -10.09
C LEU A 199 -6.38 23.82 -10.03
N LEU A 200 -6.18 25.10 -10.32
CA LEU A 200 -7.25 26.10 -10.28
C LEU A 200 -8.09 26.12 -11.58
N ASN A 201 -7.45 25.92 -12.72
CA ASN A 201 -8.05 26.19 -14.03
C ASN A 201 -7.97 25.02 -15.01
N GLY A 202 -7.36 23.88 -14.59
CA GLY A 202 -7.18 22.71 -15.45
C GLY A 202 -8.50 22.00 -15.78
N GLU A 203 -8.58 21.50 -16.99
CA GLU A 203 -9.70 20.65 -17.43
C GLU A 203 -9.64 19.29 -16.73
N LYS A 204 -10.81 18.77 -16.40
CA LYS A 204 -10.96 17.42 -15.86
C LYS A 204 -10.92 16.37 -17.00
N ALA A 205 -10.32 15.21 -16.74
CA ALA A 205 -10.44 14.07 -17.64
C ALA A 205 -11.91 13.70 -17.86
N GLU A 206 -12.22 13.22 -19.06
CA GLU A 206 -13.52 12.66 -19.36
C GLU A 206 -13.86 11.52 -18.38
N HIS A 207 -15.12 11.45 -18.04
CA HIS A 207 -15.62 10.37 -17.23
C HIS A 207 -15.72 9.10 -18.06
N ILE A 208 -14.93 8.09 -17.72
CA ILE A 208 -14.96 6.77 -18.36
C ILE A 208 -15.53 5.79 -17.34
N PRO A 209 -16.81 5.40 -17.46
CA PRO A 209 -17.47 4.56 -16.46
C PRO A 209 -16.87 3.14 -16.47
N CYS A 210 -16.81 2.54 -15.28
CA CYS A 210 -16.50 1.12 -15.12
C CYS A 210 -17.64 0.27 -15.70
N LYS A 211 -17.32 -0.69 -16.57
CA LYS A 211 -18.31 -1.63 -17.15
C LYS A 211 -17.78 -3.05 -17.05
N LEU A 212 -18.43 -3.86 -16.23
CA LEU A 212 -18.21 -5.30 -16.21
C LEU A 212 -18.92 -5.93 -17.43
N ARG A 213 -18.21 -6.74 -18.18
CA ARG A 213 -18.72 -7.43 -19.37
C ARG A 213 -19.16 -8.85 -19.06
N THR A 214 -18.64 -9.43 -17.98
CA THR A 214 -18.99 -10.76 -17.48
C THR A 214 -19.21 -10.72 -15.98
N ASP A 215 -19.88 -11.75 -15.47
CA ASP A 215 -19.90 -12.00 -14.03
C ASP A 215 -18.52 -12.44 -13.53
N PHE A 216 -18.23 -12.18 -12.27
CA PHE A 216 -16.99 -12.63 -11.62
C PHE A 216 -16.92 -14.15 -11.55
N GLN A 217 -15.85 -14.72 -12.10
CA GLN A 217 -15.56 -16.14 -12.03
C GLN A 217 -14.43 -16.38 -11.03
N PRO A 218 -14.59 -17.32 -10.09
CA PRO A 218 -13.52 -17.72 -9.19
C PRO A 218 -12.51 -18.61 -9.92
N LEU A 219 -11.20 -18.42 -9.64
CA LEU A 219 -10.15 -19.28 -10.15
C LEU A 219 -10.34 -20.73 -9.63
N PHE A 220 -10.69 -20.88 -8.36
CA PHE A 220 -11.03 -22.16 -7.75
C PHE A 220 -12.50 -22.17 -7.38
N ASN A 221 -13.23 -23.16 -7.89
CA ASN A 221 -14.59 -23.42 -7.42
C ASN A 221 -14.55 -23.99 -5.97
N GLU A 222 -15.72 -24.11 -5.32
CA GLU A 222 -15.82 -24.54 -3.94
C GLU A 222 -15.11 -25.89 -3.70
N ALA A 223 -15.32 -26.90 -4.58
CA ALA A 223 -14.72 -28.21 -4.43
C ALA A 223 -13.19 -28.17 -4.51
N ALA A 224 -12.64 -27.41 -5.46
CA ALA A 224 -11.18 -27.25 -5.62
C ALA A 224 -10.57 -26.52 -4.40
N TYR A 225 -11.20 -25.45 -3.93
CA TYR A 225 -10.74 -24.71 -2.75
C TYR A 225 -10.81 -25.57 -1.47
N CYS A 226 -11.90 -26.30 -1.26
CA CYS A 226 -12.03 -27.21 -0.13
C CYS A 226 -10.95 -28.30 -0.13
N ASN A 227 -10.60 -28.82 -1.30
CA ASN A 227 -9.49 -29.78 -1.43
C ASN A 227 -8.13 -29.16 -1.07
N MET A 228 -7.88 -27.89 -1.44
CA MET A 228 -6.66 -27.17 -1.02
C MET A 228 -6.63 -27.00 0.51
N VAL A 229 -7.75 -26.67 1.14
CA VAL A 229 -7.89 -26.56 2.61
C VAL A 229 -7.52 -27.89 3.27
N GLU A 230 -8.05 -29.03 2.79
CA GLU A 230 -7.72 -30.34 3.36
C GLU A 230 -6.25 -30.70 3.20
N LYS A 231 -5.60 -30.37 2.08
CA LYS A 231 -4.16 -30.52 1.90
C LYS A 231 -3.37 -29.64 2.87
N ALA A 232 -3.78 -28.39 3.06
CA ALA A 232 -3.13 -27.50 4.02
C ALA A 232 -3.25 -28.03 5.46
N LYS A 233 -4.43 -28.56 5.85
CA LYS A 233 -4.62 -29.24 7.15
C LYS A 233 -3.75 -30.49 7.30
N HIS A 234 -3.42 -31.19 6.21
CA HIS A 234 -2.45 -32.29 6.24
C HIS A 234 -1.07 -31.76 6.62
N TYR A 235 -0.55 -30.69 5.99
CA TYR A 235 0.72 -30.09 6.35
C TYR A 235 0.76 -29.60 7.82
N ILE A 236 -0.35 -29.09 8.34
CA ILE A 236 -0.44 -28.70 9.75
C ILE A 236 -0.32 -29.93 10.66
N ARG A 237 -1.00 -31.05 10.33
CA ARG A 237 -0.94 -32.29 11.12
C ARG A 237 0.44 -32.96 11.10
N GLU A 238 1.14 -32.87 9.98
CA GLU A 238 2.53 -33.38 9.85
C GLU A 238 3.55 -32.46 10.56
N GLY A 239 3.13 -31.27 11.00
CA GLY A 239 3.98 -30.35 11.75
C GLY A 239 4.86 -29.44 10.88
N ASP A 240 4.57 -29.35 9.58
CA ASP A 240 5.28 -28.42 8.67
C ASP A 240 5.00 -26.97 9.01
N ILE A 241 3.75 -26.65 9.35
CA ILE A 241 3.26 -25.30 9.63
C ILE A 241 2.21 -25.33 10.74
N PHE A 242 1.97 -24.17 11.39
CA PHE A 242 0.88 -23.98 12.34
C PHE A 242 -0.34 -23.40 11.65
N GLN A 243 -0.13 -22.54 10.66
CA GLN A 243 -1.15 -21.81 9.92
C GLN A 243 -0.66 -21.50 8.52
N VAL A 244 -1.59 -21.46 7.56
CA VAL A 244 -1.35 -20.95 6.21
C VAL A 244 -2.56 -20.19 5.70
N VAL A 245 -2.35 -19.12 4.93
CA VAL A 245 -3.43 -18.36 4.30
C VAL A 245 -3.59 -18.81 2.86
N LEU A 246 -4.71 -19.43 2.52
CA LEU A 246 -5.06 -19.79 1.16
C LEU A 246 -5.97 -18.73 0.55
N SER A 247 -5.73 -18.41 -0.73
CA SER A 247 -6.49 -17.37 -1.42
C SER A 247 -7.20 -17.86 -2.67
N ASN A 248 -8.19 -17.09 -3.11
CA ASN A 248 -8.89 -17.30 -4.36
C ASN A 248 -8.97 -16.00 -5.13
N ARG A 249 -8.73 -16.05 -6.44
CA ARG A 249 -8.84 -14.91 -7.34
C ARG A 249 -10.20 -14.94 -8.04
N LEU A 250 -10.87 -13.83 -8.01
CA LEU A 250 -12.08 -13.57 -8.79
C LEU A 250 -11.71 -12.67 -9.96
N GLU A 251 -12.14 -12.99 -11.16
CA GLU A 251 -11.89 -12.18 -12.34
C GLU A 251 -13.16 -11.97 -13.17
N ALA A 252 -13.24 -10.82 -13.83
CA ALA A 252 -14.27 -10.48 -14.80
C ALA A 252 -13.66 -9.66 -15.95
N GLU A 253 -14.22 -9.76 -17.14
CA GLU A 253 -13.91 -8.82 -18.21
C GLU A 253 -14.44 -7.44 -17.87
N MET A 254 -13.62 -6.41 -18.09
CA MET A 254 -13.93 -5.03 -17.74
C MET A 254 -13.47 -4.06 -18.82
N GLU A 255 -14.26 -3.03 -19.05
CA GLU A 255 -13.89 -1.83 -19.80
C GLU A 255 -14.03 -0.58 -18.92
N GLY A 256 -13.29 0.48 -19.28
CA GLY A 256 -13.35 1.76 -18.59
C GLY A 256 -12.34 1.89 -17.45
N SER A 257 -12.66 2.70 -16.45
CA SER A 257 -11.76 3.08 -15.35
C SER A 257 -12.28 2.60 -14.00
N LEU A 258 -11.37 2.23 -13.11
CA LEU A 258 -11.68 1.87 -11.71
C LEU A 258 -11.95 3.09 -10.82
N LEU A 259 -11.88 4.34 -11.34
CA LEU A 259 -12.03 5.54 -10.53
C LEU A 259 -13.37 5.61 -9.80
N ASP A 260 -14.48 5.21 -10.46
CA ASP A 260 -15.79 5.21 -9.81
C ASP A 260 -15.89 4.13 -8.73
N ALA A 261 -15.29 2.96 -8.95
CA ALA A 261 -15.19 1.94 -7.91
C ALA A 261 -14.41 2.46 -6.68
N TYR A 262 -13.33 3.22 -6.89
CA TYR A 262 -12.61 3.89 -5.82
C TYR A 262 -13.50 4.87 -5.05
N ARG A 263 -14.27 5.71 -5.77
CA ARG A 263 -15.21 6.68 -5.17
C ARG A 263 -16.27 5.99 -4.32
N VAL A 264 -16.78 4.84 -4.76
CA VAL A 264 -17.71 4.03 -3.97
C VAL A 264 -17.02 3.47 -2.74
N LEU A 265 -15.82 2.86 -2.87
CA LEU A 265 -15.06 2.32 -1.74
C LEU A 265 -14.80 3.36 -0.65
N ARG A 266 -14.48 4.60 -1.02
CA ARG A 266 -14.27 5.69 -0.05
C ARG A 266 -15.45 5.93 0.89
N THR A 267 -16.65 5.67 0.42
CA THR A 267 -17.88 5.92 1.18
C THR A 267 -18.44 4.67 1.85
N THR A 268 -18.25 3.51 1.23
CA THR A 268 -18.82 2.25 1.73
C THR A 268 -17.86 1.46 2.61
N ASN A 269 -16.55 1.64 2.42
CA ASN A 269 -15.52 0.87 3.11
C ASN A 269 -14.30 1.74 3.51
N PRO A 270 -14.53 2.87 4.21
CA PRO A 270 -13.44 3.75 4.64
C PRO A 270 -12.42 2.96 5.46
N SER A 271 -11.14 3.16 5.15
CA SER A 271 -10.03 2.39 5.73
C SER A 271 -8.81 3.29 5.97
N PRO A 272 -7.88 2.91 6.86
CA PRO A 272 -6.65 3.66 7.12
C PRO A 272 -5.82 3.93 5.87
N TYR A 273 -5.85 3.02 4.91
CA TYR A 273 -5.16 3.16 3.63
C TYR A 273 -6.15 3.06 2.48
N MET A 274 -6.46 4.20 1.90
CA MET A 274 -7.24 4.32 0.67
C MET A 274 -6.29 4.70 -0.46
N PHE A 275 -6.33 3.99 -1.56
CA PHE A 275 -5.40 4.24 -2.66
C PHE A 275 -6.03 4.07 -4.05
N TYR A 276 -5.57 4.92 -4.96
CA TYR A 276 -5.79 4.85 -6.40
C TYR A 276 -4.46 5.02 -7.12
N PHE A 277 -4.16 4.14 -8.05
CA PHE A 277 -3.02 4.23 -8.95
C PHE A 277 -3.46 4.04 -10.39
N SER A 278 -2.83 4.78 -11.29
CA SER A 278 -2.89 4.56 -12.73
C SER A 278 -1.48 4.63 -13.29
N GLY A 279 -1.11 3.68 -14.12
CA GLY A 279 0.23 3.56 -14.69
C GLY A 279 0.24 2.66 -15.93
N SER A 280 1.43 2.27 -16.36
CA SER A 280 1.60 1.43 -17.55
C SER A 280 1.01 0.02 -17.42
N ASP A 281 0.86 -0.49 -16.21
CA ASP A 281 0.37 -1.86 -15.92
C ASP A 281 -1.15 -1.92 -15.70
N GLY A 282 -1.84 -0.79 -15.65
CA GLY A 282 -3.28 -0.69 -15.43
C GLY A 282 -3.65 0.23 -14.28
N GLU A 283 -4.84 0.03 -13.71
CA GLU A 283 -5.33 0.78 -12.56
C GLU A 283 -5.45 -0.13 -11.34
N ILE A 284 -5.13 0.43 -10.16
CA ILE A 284 -5.25 -0.25 -8.86
C ILE A 284 -6.09 0.64 -7.95
N VAL A 285 -7.10 0.06 -7.30
CA VAL A 285 -7.92 0.76 -6.29
C VAL A 285 -8.10 -0.13 -5.07
N GLY A 286 -8.06 0.46 -3.89
CA GLY A 286 -8.25 -0.33 -2.69
C GLY A 286 -8.50 0.48 -1.42
N ALA A 287 -8.89 -0.28 -0.40
CA ALA A 287 -9.22 0.18 0.94
C ALA A 287 -8.65 -0.80 1.97
N SER A 288 -7.33 -0.75 2.18
CA SER A 288 -6.66 -1.66 3.11
C SER A 288 -6.81 -1.21 4.56
N PRO A 289 -7.23 -2.09 5.45
CA PRO A 289 -7.32 -1.79 6.87
C PRO A 289 -6.01 -1.99 7.62
N GLU A 290 -4.96 -2.54 6.99
CA GLU A 290 -3.81 -3.08 7.69
C GLU A 290 -2.49 -2.51 7.19
N THR A 291 -1.72 -1.90 8.10
CA THR A 291 -0.34 -1.46 7.84
C THR A 291 0.57 -2.68 7.65
N LEU A 292 1.40 -2.69 6.62
CA LEU A 292 2.49 -3.65 6.52
C LEU A 292 3.64 -3.21 7.43
N VAL A 293 4.25 -2.09 7.11
CA VAL A 293 5.32 -1.47 7.89
C VAL A 293 5.36 0.03 7.67
N LYS A 294 5.63 0.75 8.74
CA LYS A 294 5.90 2.19 8.72
C LYS A 294 7.27 2.45 9.32
N LEU A 295 8.06 3.26 8.63
CA LEU A 295 9.33 3.80 9.12
C LEU A 295 9.23 5.31 9.11
N GLU A 296 9.28 5.92 10.28
CA GLU A 296 9.25 7.37 10.43
C GLU A 296 10.33 7.81 11.42
N ASP A 297 11.23 8.67 10.94
CA ASP A 297 12.33 9.22 11.75
C ASP A 297 13.20 8.15 12.42
N GLY A 298 13.47 7.06 11.72
CA GLY A 298 14.27 5.94 12.22
C GLY A 298 13.53 4.99 13.15
N VAL A 299 12.22 5.17 13.36
CA VAL A 299 11.38 4.29 14.17
C VAL A 299 10.47 3.47 13.27
N LEU A 300 10.60 2.15 13.39
CA LEU A 300 9.76 1.16 12.73
C LEU A 300 8.49 0.91 13.55
N HIS A 301 7.36 0.75 12.86
CA HIS A 301 6.10 0.33 13.48
C HIS A 301 5.41 -0.73 12.62
N THR A 302 4.76 -1.69 13.28
CA THR A 302 3.72 -2.54 12.71
C THR A 302 2.56 -2.62 13.68
N PHE A 303 1.36 -2.87 13.14
CA PHE A 303 0.11 -2.78 13.89
C PHE A 303 -0.68 -4.08 13.73
N PRO A 304 -0.30 -5.17 14.42
CA PRO A 304 -1.05 -6.42 14.38
C PRO A 304 -2.50 -6.21 14.77
N LEU A 305 -3.43 -6.68 13.92
CA LEU A 305 -4.86 -6.67 14.15
C LEU A 305 -5.39 -8.10 14.06
N ALA A 306 -6.21 -8.52 15.04
CA ALA A 306 -6.90 -9.81 15.03
C ALA A 306 -8.23 -9.69 15.77
N GLY A 307 -9.05 -10.74 15.66
CA GLY A 307 -10.37 -10.74 16.25
C GLY A 307 -11.31 -9.71 15.62
N THR A 308 -12.55 -10.07 15.42
CA THR A 308 -13.52 -9.15 14.83
C THR A 308 -14.86 -9.32 15.52
N ARG A 309 -15.47 -8.20 15.92
CA ARG A 309 -16.89 -8.13 16.32
C ARG A 309 -17.55 -6.97 15.58
N PRO A 310 -18.84 -7.08 15.24
CA PRO A 310 -19.59 -5.94 14.71
C PRO A 310 -19.71 -4.84 15.77
N ARG A 311 -19.96 -3.60 15.33
CA ARG A 311 -20.30 -2.51 16.23
C ARG A 311 -21.67 -2.73 16.83
N GLY A 312 -21.82 -2.41 18.10
CA GLY A 312 -23.12 -2.41 18.80
C GLY A 312 -24.01 -1.24 18.35
N ALA A 313 -25.30 -1.39 18.50
CA ALA A 313 -26.26 -0.33 18.22
C ALA A 313 -26.23 0.81 19.26
N THR A 314 -25.65 0.57 20.43
CA THR A 314 -25.47 1.55 21.52
C THR A 314 -24.08 1.42 22.12
N GLU A 315 -23.65 2.42 22.89
CA GLU A 315 -22.35 2.41 23.58
C GLU A 315 -22.23 1.26 24.58
N GLU A 316 -23.34 0.90 25.25
CA GLU A 316 -23.38 -0.24 26.19
C GLU A 316 -23.21 -1.57 25.45
N ALA A 317 -23.82 -1.69 24.26
CA ALA A 317 -23.66 -2.88 23.41
C ALA A 317 -22.23 -2.99 22.86
N ASP A 318 -21.59 -1.86 22.47
CA ASP A 318 -20.18 -1.84 22.09
C ASP A 318 -19.29 -2.33 23.24
N LYS A 319 -19.46 -1.81 24.45
CA LYS A 319 -18.69 -2.25 25.64
C LYS A 319 -18.88 -3.73 25.97
N ALA A 320 -20.07 -4.26 25.77
CA ALA A 320 -20.34 -5.69 25.98
C ALA A 320 -19.60 -6.57 24.96
N LEU A 321 -19.62 -6.17 23.67
CA LEU A 321 -18.90 -6.86 22.59
C LEU A 321 -17.36 -6.73 22.74
N GLU A 322 -16.88 -5.58 23.21
CA GLU A 322 -15.46 -5.38 23.57
C GLU A 322 -15.02 -6.35 24.68
N ALA A 323 -15.81 -6.45 25.76
CA ALA A 323 -15.50 -7.36 26.85
C ALA A 323 -15.54 -8.83 26.42
N GLU A 324 -16.50 -9.21 25.56
CA GLU A 324 -16.59 -10.54 24.96
C GLU A 324 -15.36 -10.85 24.11
N LEU A 325 -14.98 -9.93 23.22
CA LEU A 325 -13.84 -10.10 22.32
C LEU A 325 -12.53 -10.27 23.11
N LEU A 326 -12.32 -9.44 24.14
CA LEU A 326 -11.12 -9.52 25.01
C LEU A 326 -11.11 -10.76 25.91
N ALA A 327 -12.26 -11.40 26.14
CA ALA A 327 -12.37 -12.65 26.90
C ALA A 327 -12.20 -13.91 26.04
N ASP A 328 -12.30 -13.80 24.71
CA ASP A 328 -12.19 -14.92 23.78
C ASP A 328 -10.74 -15.43 23.69
N GLU A 329 -10.51 -16.64 24.26
CA GLU A 329 -9.16 -17.24 24.32
C GLU A 329 -8.59 -17.53 22.93
N LYS A 330 -9.41 -17.90 21.95
CA LYS A 330 -8.97 -18.20 20.58
C LYS A 330 -8.48 -16.92 19.92
N GLU A 331 -9.27 -15.85 19.96
CA GLU A 331 -8.93 -14.55 19.36
C GLU A 331 -7.66 -13.95 20.01
N ARG A 332 -7.53 -14.07 21.32
CA ARG A 332 -6.32 -13.65 22.06
C ARG A 332 -5.09 -14.46 21.69
N SER A 333 -5.22 -15.76 21.52
CA SER A 333 -4.11 -16.64 21.13
C SER A 333 -3.63 -16.34 19.72
N GLU A 334 -4.54 -16.12 18.79
CA GLU A 334 -4.24 -15.69 17.43
C GLU A 334 -3.55 -14.32 17.42
N HIS A 335 -4.09 -13.36 18.18
CA HIS A 335 -3.48 -12.04 18.29
C HIS A 335 -2.08 -12.08 18.87
N ASN A 336 -1.82 -12.89 19.91
CA ASN A 336 -0.48 -13.09 20.47
C ASN A 336 0.51 -13.61 19.42
N MET A 337 0.10 -14.57 18.62
CA MET A 337 0.92 -15.10 17.52
C MET A 337 1.30 -14.00 16.53
N LEU A 338 0.35 -13.13 16.17
CA LEU A 338 0.62 -12.01 15.25
C LEU A 338 1.54 -10.95 15.87
N VAL A 339 1.39 -10.66 17.16
CA VAL A 339 2.29 -9.75 17.89
C VAL A 339 3.70 -10.31 17.93
N ASP A 340 3.89 -11.60 18.23
CA ASP A 340 5.19 -12.24 18.24
C ASP A 340 5.83 -12.28 16.84
N LEU A 341 5.03 -12.52 15.82
CA LEU A 341 5.49 -12.46 14.42
C LEU A 341 5.95 -11.04 14.06
N GLY A 342 5.19 -10.01 14.42
CA GLY A 342 5.56 -8.60 14.20
C GLY A 342 6.85 -8.23 14.96
N ARG A 343 7.02 -8.68 16.22
CA ARG A 343 8.26 -8.50 16.99
C ARG A 343 9.45 -9.17 16.32
N ASN A 344 9.27 -10.39 15.82
CA ASN A 344 10.32 -11.14 15.14
C ASN A 344 10.71 -10.44 13.81
N ASP A 345 9.74 -10.03 13.00
CA ASP A 345 9.99 -9.38 11.71
C ASP A 345 10.71 -8.02 11.88
N ILE A 346 10.20 -7.13 12.76
CA ILE A 346 10.85 -5.86 13.10
C ILE A 346 12.23 -6.13 13.75
N GLY A 347 12.36 -7.17 14.56
CA GLY A 347 13.59 -7.52 15.26
C GLY A 347 14.77 -7.79 14.33
N LYS A 348 14.53 -8.30 13.12
CA LYS A 348 15.58 -8.56 12.12
C LYS A 348 16.38 -7.31 11.72
N ILE A 349 15.73 -6.16 11.75
CA ILE A 349 16.27 -4.88 11.26
C ILE A 349 16.36 -3.79 12.34
N SER A 350 15.97 -4.09 13.56
CA SER A 350 16.04 -3.16 14.69
C SER A 350 17.35 -3.27 15.44
N ARG A 351 17.76 -2.19 16.10
CA ARG A 351 18.84 -2.21 17.09
C ARG A 351 18.46 -3.15 18.23
N ILE A 352 19.42 -3.92 18.70
CA ILE A 352 19.20 -4.90 19.78
C ILE A 352 18.66 -4.15 21.02
N GLY A 353 17.61 -4.71 21.63
CA GLY A 353 17.00 -4.18 22.84
C GLY A 353 16.03 -3.01 22.63
N THR A 354 15.71 -2.63 21.37
CA THR A 354 14.78 -1.52 21.06
C THR A 354 13.39 -1.97 20.63
N VAL A 355 13.20 -3.27 20.41
CA VAL A 355 11.88 -3.81 20.04
C VAL A 355 11.00 -3.89 21.28
N GLU A 356 9.86 -3.22 21.21
CA GLU A 356 8.88 -3.19 22.31
C GLU A 356 7.45 -3.23 21.77
N VAL A 357 6.54 -3.72 22.60
CA VAL A 357 5.09 -3.64 22.35
C VAL A 357 4.60 -2.39 23.07
N GLU A 358 4.46 -1.29 22.32
CA GLU A 358 4.06 0.02 22.86
C GLU A 358 2.60 0.04 23.32
N LYS A 359 1.74 -0.66 22.59
CA LYS A 359 0.32 -0.86 22.88
C LYS A 359 -0.02 -2.33 22.72
N TYR A 360 -0.68 -2.93 23.69
CA TYR A 360 -0.94 -4.37 23.68
C TYR A 360 -2.41 -4.68 23.95
N MET A 361 -3.02 -5.47 23.06
CA MET A 361 -4.41 -5.96 23.16
C MET A 361 -5.45 -4.87 23.47
N SER A 362 -5.39 -3.76 22.76
CA SER A 362 -6.40 -2.69 22.83
C SER A 362 -7.51 -2.92 21.81
N ILE A 363 -8.71 -2.45 22.12
CA ILE A 363 -9.79 -2.43 21.13
C ILE A 363 -9.62 -1.23 20.20
N GLU A 364 -9.60 -1.52 18.91
CA GLU A 364 -9.63 -0.53 17.84
C GLU A 364 -11.03 -0.50 17.24
N LEU A 365 -11.70 0.66 17.33
CA LEU A 365 -13.05 0.85 16.85
C LEU A 365 -13.05 1.44 15.45
N TYR A 366 -13.62 0.71 14.50
CA TYR A 366 -13.87 1.19 13.14
C TYR A 366 -15.36 1.49 12.92
N SER A 367 -15.74 1.95 11.76
CA SER A 367 -17.13 2.35 11.45
C SER A 367 -18.15 1.22 11.63
N HIS A 368 -17.80 -0.02 11.31
CA HIS A 368 -18.71 -1.17 11.29
C HIS A 368 -18.26 -2.36 12.14
N VAL A 369 -17.00 -2.37 12.53
CA VAL A 369 -16.38 -3.47 13.28
C VAL A 369 -15.44 -2.94 14.35
N MET A 370 -15.08 -3.81 15.30
CA MET A 370 -13.98 -3.60 16.24
C MET A 370 -13.00 -4.77 16.15
N HIS A 371 -11.73 -4.48 16.41
CA HIS A 371 -10.65 -5.46 16.42
C HIS A 371 -9.82 -5.37 17.69
N ILE A 372 -9.10 -6.45 18.01
CA ILE A 372 -7.97 -6.37 18.97
C ILE A 372 -6.77 -5.87 18.21
N GLY A 373 -6.17 -4.78 18.67
CA GLY A 373 -4.99 -4.17 18.08
C GLY A 373 -3.82 -4.09 19.04
N SER A 374 -2.61 -4.17 18.50
CA SER A 374 -1.36 -3.92 19.21
C SER A 374 -0.44 -3.08 18.34
N THR A 375 0.49 -2.37 18.96
CA THR A 375 1.55 -1.62 18.27
C THR A 375 2.89 -2.20 18.66
N VAL A 376 3.64 -2.68 17.70
CA VAL A 376 5.03 -3.11 17.87
C VAL A 376 5.93 -2.08 17.23
N ARG A 377 6.94 -1.62 17.95
CA ARG A 377 7.93 -0.65 17.46
C ARG A 377 9.36 -1.14 17.66
N GLY A 378 10.27 -0.57 16.87
CA GLY A 378 11.70 -0.77 17.01
C GLY A 378 12.48 0.38 16.38
N VAL A 379 13.71 0.63 16.84
CA VAL A 379 14.60 1.61 16.21
C VAL A 379 15.42 0.90 15.14
N ILE A 380 15.34 1.37 13.89
CA ILE A 380 16.08 0.77 12.78
C ILE A 380 17.59 0.82 13.01
N ARG A 381 18.33 -0.22 12.58
CA ARG A 381 19.79 -0.22 12.63
C ARG A 381 20.37 0.81 11.67
N GLU A 382 21.61 1.25 11.94
CA GLU A 382 22.31 2.25 11.10
C GLU A 382 22.70 1.72 9.72
N ASP A 383 22.83 0.40 9.59
CA ASP A 383 23.16 -0.31 8.34
C ASP A 383 21.94 -0.79 7.56
N ALA A 384 20.73 -0.42 7.99
CA ALA A 384 19.47 -0.80 7.36
C ALA A 384 18.70 0.44 6.84
N ASP A 385 17.90 0.23 5.81
CA ASP A 385 17.11 1.27 5.16
C ASP A 385 15.61 0.90 5.04
N ALA A 386 14.84 1.76 4.39
CA ALA A 386 13.41 1.54 4.15
C ALA A 386 13.13 0.27 3.31
N LEU A 387 14.02 -0.10 2.39
CA LEU A 387 13.87 -1.30 1.59
C LEU A 387 14.13 -2.57 2.42
N ASP A 388 15.10 -2.54 3.35
CA ASP A 388 15.31 -3.62 4.30
C ASP A 388 14.07 -3.83 5.21
N ALA A 389 13.33 -2.75 5.50
CA ALA A 389 12.07 -2.86 6.25
C ALA A 389 10.99 -3.62 5.44
N VAL A 390 10.89 -3.37 4.15
CA VAL A 390 10.00 -4.15 3.26
C VAL A 390 10.47 -5.61 3.21
N ASP A 391 11.75 -5.85 2.96
CA ASP A 391 12.34 -7.18 2.85
C ASP A 391 12.13 -8.05 4.10
N ALA A 392 12.23 -7.46 5.28
CA ALA A 392 12.09 -8.18 6.54
C ALA A 392 10.65 -8.64 6.83
N ILE A 393 9.67 -7.88 6.38
CA ILE A 393 8.27 -8.07 6.78
C ILE A 393 7.44 -8.71 5.68
N LEU A 394 7.68 -8.36 4.41
CA LEU A 394 6.90 -8.87 3.27
C LEU A 394 7.19 -10.35 2.99
N PRO A 395 6.14 -11.18 2.72
CA PRO A 395 4.73 -10.90 2.96
C PRO A 395 4.38 -10.91 4.46
N ALA A 396 3.30 -10.19 4.79
CA ALA A 396 2.78 -10.22 6.15
C ALA A 396 2.38 -11.64 6.57
N GLY A 397 2.49 -11.94 7.87
CA GLY A 397 2.08 -13.23 8.41
C GLY A 397 0.60 -13.51 8.23
N THR A 398 -0.23 -12.48 8.30
CA THR A 398 -1.67 -12.52 8.03
C THR A 398 -2.03 -12.89 6.59
N LEU A 399 -1.05 -12.88 5.67
CA LEU A 399 -1.20 -13.24 4.26
C LEU A 399 -0.34 -14.44 3.83
N SER A 400 0.50 -14.95 4.71
CA SER A 400 1.39 -16.11 4.45
C SER A 400 1.09 -17.26 5.41
N GLY A 401 1.66 -17.23 6.58
CA GLY A 401 1.48 -18.24 7.63
C GLY A 401 2.72 -18.37 8.51
N ALA A 402 2.76 -19.40 9.33
CA ALA A 402 3.81 -19.64 10.30
C ALA A 402 4.22 -21.12 10.31
N PRO A 403 5.53 -21.44 10.15
CA PRO A 403 6.66 -20.58 9.78
C PRO A 403 6.54 -19.98 8.37
N LYS A 404 6.95 -18.72 8.20
CA LYS A 404 6.70 -17.91 6.99
C LYS A 404 7.16 -18.57 5.69
N LEU A 405 8.42 -18.97 5.58
CA LEU A 405 8.98 -19.50 4.34
C LEU A 405 8.30 -20.81 3.93
N ARG A 406 8.09 -21.73 4.88
CA ARG A 406 7.39 -22.98 4.61
C ARG A 406 5.93 -22.76 4.18
N ALA A 407 5.26 -21.82 4.79
CA ALA A 407 3.92 -21.42 4.38
C ALA A 407 3.89 -20.87 2.94
N CYS A 408 4.88 -20.05 2.54
CA CYS A 408 5.01 -19.56 1.17
C CYS A 408 5.24 -20.70 0.14
N GLU A 409 6.04 -21.71 0.46
CA GLU A 409 6.22 -22.88 -0.39
C GLU A 409 4.91 -23.65 -0.58
N ILE A 410 4.17 -23.89 0.51
CA ILE A 410 2.88 -24.58 0.48
C ILE A 410 1.84 -23.80 -0.31
N ILE A 411 1.80 -22.46 -0.15
CA ILE A 411 0.94 -21.58 -0.93
C ILE A 411 1.24 -21.69 -2.42
N ASN A 412 2.54 -21.63 -2.79
CA ASN A 412 2.97 -21.75 -4.18
C ASN A 412 2.53 -23.07 -4.80
N GLU A 413 2.68 -24.18 -4.05
CA GLU A 413 2.26 -25.52 -4.48
C GLU A 413 0.74 -25.64 -4.64
N LEU A 414 -0.02 -25.18 -3.61
CA LEU A 414 -1.45 -25.44 -3.56
C LEU A 414 -2.26 -24.50 -4.47
N GLU A 415 -1.87 -23.22 -4.56
CA GLU A 415 -2.55 -22.26 -5.43
C GLU A 415 -2.11 -22.37 -6.89
N ASP A 416 -0.87 -22.80 -7.18
CA ASP A 416 -0.26 -22.88 -8.53
C ASP A 416 -0.65 -21.69 -9.44
N ASN A 417 -0.78 -20.52 -8.82
CA ASN A 417 -1.17 -19.27 -9.47
C ASN A 417 -0.54 -18.09 -8.75
N LYS A 418 0.24 -17.28 -9.47
CA LYS A 418 0.93 -16.11 -8.93
C LYS A 418 -0.06 -15.14 -8.30
N ARG A 419 0.24 -14.70 -7.07
CA ARG A 419 -0.63 -13.78 -6.33
C ARG A 419 -0.57 -12.35 -6.86
N GLY A 420 0.56 -11.95 -7.42
CA GLY A 420 0.77 -10.59 -7.90
C GLY A 420 0.68 -9.58 -6.76
N ILE A 421 -0.12 -8.53 -6.94
CA ILE A 421 -0.26 -7.44 -5.96
C ILE A 421 -0.86 -7.92 -4.63
N TYR A 422 -1.80 -8.86 -4.67
CA TYR A 422 -2.49 -9.34 -3.47
C TYR A 422 -1.52 -9.93 -2.43
N GLY A 423 -1.58 -9.41 -1.21
CA GLY A 423 -0.68 -9.80 -0.12
C GLY A 423 0.70 -9.17 -0.20
N GLY A 424 0.94 -8.29 -1.16
CA GLY A 424 2.12 -7.46 -1.29
C GLY A 424 2.07 -6.20 -0.42
N ALA A 425 2.93 -5.23 -0.73
CA ALA A 425 3.02 -3.93 -0.08
C ALA A 425 2.62 -2.81 -1.06
N ILE A 426 1.77 -1.89 -0.64
CA ILE A 426 1.42 -0.68 -1.39
C ILE A 426 1.70 0.55 -0.54
N GLY A 427 2.36 1.55 -1.12
CA GLY A 427 2.64 2.80 -0.42
C GLY A 427 3.78 3.60 -1.04
N TYR A 428 4.62 4.19 -0.19
CA TYR A 428 5.73 5.02 -0.66
C TYR A 428 7.02 4.80 0.15
N ILE A 429 8.15 5.06 -0.50
CA ILE A 429 9.47 5.29 0.10
C ILE A 429 9.86 6.74 -0.17
N SER A 430 9.94 7.56 0.88
CA SER A 430 10.25 8.99 0.78
C SER A 430 11.75 9.24 0.56
N PHE A 431 12.09 10.31 -0.16
CA PHE A 431 13.47 10.81 -0.28
C PHE A 431 14.12 11.13 1.08
N THR A 432 13.34 11.31 2.12
CA THR A 432 13.83 11.50 3.51
C THR A 432 14.20 10.20 4.21
N GLY A 433 14.02 9.03 3.57
CA GLY A 433 14.21 7.71 4.17
C GLY A 433 12.99 7.17 4.92
N ASN A 434 11.90 7.93 5.03
CA ASN A 434 10.65 7.45 5.60
C ASN A 434 9.95 6.47 4.66
N LEU A 435 9.17 5.55 5.23
CA LEU A 435 8.37 4.55 4.51
C LEU A 435 6.98 4.47 5.14
N ASP A 436 5.97 4.35 4.32
CA ASP A 436 4.62 4.01 4.79
C ASP A 436 3.94 3.09 3.78
N THR A 437 3.63 1.86 4.20
CA THR A 437 3.05 0.83 3.35
C THR A 437 1.95 0.06 4.05
N CYS A 438 0.89 -0.23 3.32
CA CYS A 438 -0.16 -1.16 3.74
C CYS A 438 0.02 -2.54 3.10
N ILE A 439 -0.64 -3.53 3.69
CA ILE A 439 -0.82 -4.84 3.07
C ILE A 439 -1.80 -4.68 1.90
N ALA A 440 -1.42 -5.19 0.73
CA ALA A 440 -2.24 -5.12 -0.48
C ALA A 440 -3.41 -6.09 -0.43
N ILE A 441 -4.47 -5.71 0.27
CA ILE A 441 -5.74 -6.43 0.41
C ILE A 441 -6.92 -5.49 0.18
N ARG A 442 -8.12 -6.05 0.01
CA ARG A 442 -9.34 -5.27 -0.25
C ARG A 442 -9.17 -4.33 -1.45
N LEU A 443 -8.62 -4.85 -2.53
CA LEU A 443 -8.30 -4.11 -3.74
C LEU A 443 -8.88 -4.75 -4.99
N ALA A 444 -9.05 -3.94 -6.03
CA ALA A 444 -9.24 -4.36 -7.40
C ALA A 444 -8.07 -3.86 -8.26
N PHE A 445 -7.67 -4.69 -9.20
CA PHE A 445 -6.62 -4.40 -10.16
C PHE A 445 -7.10 -4.67 -11.58
N SER A 446 -6.97 -3.69 -12.48
CA SER A 446 -7.34 -3.85 -13.90
C SER A 446 -6.11 -4.05 -14.76
N LYS A 447 -6.12 -5.10 -15.58
CA LYS A 447 -5.06 -5.41 -16.53
C LYS A 447 -5.62 -6.25 -17.68
N ASN A 448 -5.11 -6.05 -18.90
CA ASN A 448 -5.45 -6.85 -20.08
C ASN A 448 -6.97 -6.95 -20.36
N GLY A 449 -7.74 -5.89 -20.08
CA GLY A 449 -9.20 -5.89 -20.27
C GLY A 449 -9.97 -6.69 -19.21
N LYS A 450 -9.32 -7.07 -18.13
CA LYS A 450 -9.92 -7.77 -16.98
C LYS A 450 -9.79 -6.95 -15.70
N VAL A 451 -10.65 -7.24 -14.74
CA VAL A 451 -10.50 -6.80 -13.35
C VAL A 451 -10.35 -8.01 -12.43
N PHE A 452 -9.41 -7.91 -11.53
CA PHE A 452 -9.08 -8.95 -10.56
C PHE A 452 -9.37 -8.48 -9.14
N VAL A 453 -9.99 -9.36 -8.36
CA VAL A 453 -10.20 -9.20 -6.91
C VAL A 453 -9.74 -10.49 -6.25
N ARG A 454 -8.79 -10.42 -5.31
CA ARG A 454 -8.30 -11.61 -4.60
C ARG A 454 -8.50 -11.45 -3.10
N SER A 455 -8.81 -12.55 -2.44
CA SER A 455 -9.01 -12.63 -0.99
C SER A 455 -8.64 -14.01 -0.49
N GLY A 456 -8.46 -14.17 0.83
CA GLY A 456 -8.06 -15.44 1.40
C GLY A 456 -8.57 -15.65 2.81
N ALA A 457 -8.44 -16.88 3.28
CA ALA A 457 -8.75 -17.31 4.63
C ALA A 457 -7.57 -17.99 5.29
N GLY A 458 -7.40 -17.79 6.59
CA GLY A 458 -6.37 -18.42 7.41
C GLY A 458 -6.78 -19.83 7.80
N ILE A 459 -5.99 -20.82 7.36
CA ILE A 459 -6.27 -22.24 7.59
C ILE A 459 -5.48 -22.73 8.81
N VAL A 460 -6.19 -23.28 9.78
CA VAL A 460 -5.67 -23.94 10.99
C VAL A 460 -6.21 -25.36 11.08
N ALA A 461 -5.73 -26.15 12.05
CA ALA A 461 -6.11 -27.55 12.21
C ALA A 461 -7.63 -27.80 12.26
N ASP A 462 -8.36 -26.89 12.93
CA ASP A 462 -9.81 -27.00 13.12
C ASP A 462 -10.64 -26.31 12.02
N SER A 463 -10.02 -25.76 10.98
CA SER A 463 -10.70 -25.13 9.87
C SER A 463 -11.66 -26.08 9.16
N VAL A 464 -12.85 -25.58 8.83
CA VAL A 464 -13.88 -26.29 8.07
C VAL A 464 -13.86 -25.79 6.64
N PRO A 465 -13.52 -26.61 5.64
CA PRO A 465 -13.25 -26.17 4.26
C PRO A 465 -14.32 -25.30 3.64
N GLU A 466 -15.60 -25.65 3.80
CA GLU A 466 -16.72 -24.91 3.24
C GLU A 466 -16.92 -23.54 3.92
N LYS A 467 -16.56 -23.43 5.21
CA LYS A 467 -16.61 -22.15 5.92
C LYS A 467 -15.49 -21.24 5.43
N GLU A 468 -14.26 -21.77 5.25
CA GLU A 468 -13.12 -21.01 4.76
C GLU A 468 -13.33 -20.52 3.32
N TYR A 469 -13.95 -21.35 2.47
CA TYR A 469 -14.34 -20.91 1.12
C TYR A 469 -15.32 -19.74 1.17
N ARG A 470 -16.36 -19.83 1.98
CA ARG A 470 -17.36 -18.76 2.14
C ARG A 470 -16.73 -17.49 2.70
N GLU A 471 -15.86 -17.60 3.69
CA GLU A 471 -15.12 -16.47 4.25
C GLU A 471 -14.27 -15.79 3.19
N CYS A 472 -13.52 -16.57 2.39
CA CYS A 472 -12.73 -16.08 1.29
C CYS A 472 -13.58 -15.25 0.31
N ILE A 473 -14.71 -15.80 -0.18
CA ILE A 473 -15.62 -15.10 -1.09
C ILE A 473 -16.25 -13.86 -0.45
N GLN A 474 -16.60 -13.92 0.83
CA GLN A 474 -17.18 -12.80 1.56
C GLN A 474 -16.20 -11.65 1.75
N LYS A 475 -14.92 -11.92 1.98
CA LYS A 475 -13.87 -10.89 2.07
C LYS A 475 -13.68 -10.10 0.75
N ALA A 476 -14.01 -10.68 -0.39
CA ALA A 476 -14.02 -10.00 -1.68
C ALA A 476 -15.31 -9.17 -1.93
N ALA A 477 -16.36 -9.36 -1.14
CA ALA A 477 -17.68 -8.82 -1.42
C ALA A 477 -17.71 -7.29 -1.49
N ALA A 478 -17.04 -6.59 -0.56
CA ALA A 478 -17.04 -5.13 -0.53
C ALA A 478 -16.49 -4.52 -1.82
N VAL A 479 -15.37 -5.05 -2.32
CA VAL A 479 -14.76 -4.58 -3.57
C VAL A 479 -15.62 -4.91 -4.79
N ARG A 480 -16.18 -6.12 -4.84
CA ARG A 480 -17.11 -6.53 -5.91
C ARG A 480 -18.37 -5.66 -5.94
N GLN A 481 -18.97 -5.40 -4.77
CA GLN A 481 -20.14 -4.51 -4.68
C GLN A 481 -19.81 -3.09 -5.10
N ALA A 482 -18.62 -2.57 -4.78
CA ALA A 482 -18.18 -1.27 -5.22
C ALA A 482 -18.06 -1.20 -6.76
N LEU A 483 -17.53 -2.24 -7.41
CA LEU A 483 -17.46 -2.34 -8.86
C LEU A 483 -18.86 -2.42 -9.50
N GLN A 484 -19.77 -3.21 -8.94
CA GLN A 484 -21.15 -3.32 -9.40
C GLN A 484 -21.90 -1.99 -9.27
N LYS A 485 -21.80 -1.33 -8.09
CA LYS A 485 -22.42 -0.03 -7.86
C LYS A 485 -21.86 1.06 -8.79
N ALA A 486 -20.54 1.03 -9.05
CA ALA A 486 -19.90 1.95 -9.98
C ALA A 486 -20.44 1.81 -11.42
N GLN A 487 -20.82 0.60 -11.82
CA GLN A 487 -21.43 0.33 -13.12
C GLN A 487 -22.89 0.82 -13.21
N GLU A 488 -23.66 0.74 -12.12
CA GLU A 488 -25.06 1.16 -12.06
C GLU A 488 -25.22 2.68 -12.13
N GLY A 489 -24.18 3.44 -11.79
CA GLY A 489 -24.14 4.89 -11.77
C GLY A 489 -23.77 5.46 -10.41
N MET A 490 -23.36 6.72 -10.40
CA MET A 490 -22.84 7.41 -9.20
C MET A 490 -23.92 8.27 -8.51
N GLU A 491 -25.16 8.13 -8.88
CA GLU A 491 -26.28 8.77 -8.16
C GLU A 491 -26.54 8.01 -6.85
N ALA A 492 -26.47 8.75 -5.73
CA ALA A 492 -26.61 8.19 -4.39
C ALA A 492 -28.07 8.06 -3.96
#